data_0c8e9558d9441ff3c43af0764b29639d
#
_entry.id   0c8e9558d9441ff3c43af0764b29639d
#
_cell.length_a   1.000
_cell.length_b   1.000
_cell.length_c   1.000
_cell.angle_alpha   90.00
_cell.angle_beta   90.00
_cell.angle_gamma   90.00
#
_symmetry.space_group_name_H-M   'P 1'
#
loop_
_entity.id
_entity.type
_entity.pdbx_description
1 polymer ?
#
loop_
_entity_poly.entity_id
_entity_poly.type
_entity_poly.pdbx_seq_one_letter_code
_entity_poly.pdbx_strand_id
1 'polypeptide(L)'
;MNRGKMIAVASALALTAITGGTAAAAAPARPHTPYCPPEDDRYYKQTASSWYASDSGTLVNKSAGTISKTYTHSSTHSLSTTVDADLGVSVDFVVASVNSKLHITATKTASYTTTTRFTVTAPAHTTVTYRDGILKRTIAVTWNHTYSNCTVKTVHGYAHLADNYSVAS
;
A
#
# COMPACT_ATOMS: atom_id res chain seq x y z
N MET A 1 13.68 -49.88 -35.62
CA MET A 1 12.87 -51.07 -35.36
C MET A 1 11.43 -50.61 -35.29
N ASN A 2 10.73 -50.78 -36.39
CA ASN A 2 9.66 -51.77 -36.66
C ASN A 2 8.41 -51.44 -35.82
N ARG A 3 7.24 -51.36 -36.32
CA ARG A 3 6.39 -51.80 -37.41
C ARG A 3 5.06 -51.11 -37.15
N GLY A 4 4.31 -50.48 -37.95
CA GLY A 4 3.70 -50.93 -39.20
C GLY A 4 2.41 -51.71 -38.96
N LYS A 5 1.30 -51.18 -39.42
CA LYS A 5 0.15 -51.88 -40.06
C LYS A 5 -1.09 -51.02 -39.93
N MET A 6 -1.57 -50.42 -41.04
CA MET A 6 -2.45 -50.95 -42.12
C MET A 6 -3.91 -51.20 -41.67
N ILE A 7 -4.78 -50.32 -42.12
CA ILE A 7 -5.89 -50.46 -43.09
C ILE A 7 -7.07 -51.30 -42.58
N ALA A 8 -8.24 -50.68 -42.58
CA ALA A 8 -9.45 -51.28 -43.10
C ALA A 8 -10.40 -50.19 -43.62
N VAL A 9 -10.61 -50.17 -44.90
CA VAL A 9 -11.65 -49.45 -45.60
C VAL A 9 -12.95 -50.26 -45.48
N ALA A 10 -14.02 -49.68 -45.00
CA ALA A 10 -15.37 -50.22 -45.16
C ALA A 10 -16.27 -49.13 -45.71
N SER A 11 -16.54 -49.22 -46.98
CA SER A 11 -17.55 -48.45 -47.67
C SER A 11 -18.93 -49.01 -47.30
N ALA A 12 -19.80 -48.19 -46.71
CA ALA A 12 -21.24 -48.46 -46.62
C ALA A 12 -22.00 -47.31 -47.20
N LEU A 13 -22.59 -47.52 -48.36
CA LEU A 13 -23.65 -46.70 -48.93
C LEU A 13 -24.90 -46.81 -48.03
N ALA A 14 -25.43 -45.70 -47.57
CA ALA A 14 -26.78 -45.64 -47.02
C ALA A 14 -27.49 -44.37 -47.45
N LEU A 15 -28.51 -44.56 -48.21
CA LEU A 15 -29.69 -43.79 -48.54
C LEU A 15 -29.85 -42.37 -47.90
N THR A 16 -29.97 -41.44 -48.83
CA THR A 16 -30.55 -40.08 -48.58
C THR A 16 -32.02 -40.19 -48.24
N ALA A 17 -32.36 -39.92 -46.97
CA ALA A 17 -33.72 -39.51 -46.58
C ALA A 17 -33.69 -38.00 -46.47
N ILE A 18 -34.27 -37.30 -47.44
CA ILE A 18 -34.54 -35.88 -47.38
C ILE A 18 -35.74 -35.68 -46.48
N THR A 19 -35.53 -35.59 -45.17
CA THR A 19 -36.52 -35.04 -44.24
C THR A 19 -36.32 -33.53 -44.21
N GLY A 20 -37.27 -32.78 -44.80
CA GLY A 20 -37.37 -31.35 -44.71
C GLY A 20 -37.53 -30.91 -43.26
N GLY A 21 -36.39 -30.80 -42.58
CA GLY A 21 -36.34 -30.13 -41.26
C GLY A 21 -36.36 -28.62 -41.50
N THR A 22 -37.42 -27.97 -41.10
CA THR A 22 -37.44 -26.50 -40.93
C THR A 22 -36.28 -26.16 -40.01
N ALA A 23 -35.25 -25.52 -40.55
CA ALA A 23 -34.18 -24.95 -39.76
C ALA A 23 -34.82 -23.94 -38.79
N ALA A 24 -34.97 -24.33 -37.51
CA ALA A 24 -35.33 -23.38 -36.49
C ALA A 24 -34.23 -22.32 -36.48
N ALA A 25 -34.59 -21.10 -36.88
CA ALA A 25 -33.68 -19.95 -36.81
C ALA A 25 -33.20 -19.85 -35.40
N ALA A 26 -31.90 -20.07 -35.20
CA ALA A 26 -31.29 -19.88 -33.88
C ALA A 26 -31.59 -18.45 -33.40
N ALA A 27 -32.29 -18.33 -32.29
CA ALA A 27 -32.55 -17.03 -31.70
C ALA A 27 -31.20 -16.30 -31.54
N PRO A 28 -31.14 -15.01 -31.91
CA PRO A 28 -29.91 -14.26 -31.79
C PRO A 28 -29.40 -14.36 -30.34
N ALA A 29 -28.13 -14.78 -30.16
CA ALA A 29 -27.53 -14.86 -28.86
C ALA A 29 -27.61 -13.47 -28.21
N ARG A 30 -28.28 -13.39 -27.06
CA ARG A 30 -28.34 -12.13 -26.30
C ARG A 30 -26.91 -11.70 -25.99
N PRO A 31 -26.56 -10.43 -26.26
CA PRO A 31 -25.25 -9.94 -25.92
C PRO A 31 -25.05 -10.14 -24.41
N HIS A 32 -24.07 -10.95 -24.03
CA HIS A 32 -23.69 -11.11 -22.64
C HIS A 32 -23.07 -9.78 -22.22
N THR A 33 -23.75 -9.04 -21.34
CA THR A 33 -23.14 -7.87 -20.68
C THR A 33 -21.97 -8.39 -19.85
N PRO A 34 -20.75 -7.90 -20.08
CA PRO A 34 -19.61 -8.33 -19.26
C PRO A 34 -19.90 -8.04 -17.79
N TYR A 35 -19.62 -9.02 -16.93
CA TYR A 35 -19.75 -8.90 -15.50
C TYR A 35 -18.37 -8.97 -14.87
N CYS A 36 -18.01 -7.94 -14.09
CA CYS A 36 -16.81 -7.92 -13.27
C CYS A 36 -17.21 -7.98 -11.79
N PRO A 37 -16.58 -8.82 -10.97
CA PRO A 37 -16.77 -8.73 -9.53
C PRO A 37 -16.41 -7.32 -9.06
N PRO A 38 -17.25 -6.66 -8.25
CA PRO A 38 -16.90 -5.37 -7.65
C PRO A 38 -15.65 -5.52 -6.79
N GLU A 39 -14.68 -4.64 -7.01
CA GLU A 39 -13.38 -4.69 -6.31
C GLU A 39 -12.88 -3.29 -5.98
N ASP A 40 -12.22 -3.16 -4.85
CA ASP A 40 -11.57 -1.93 -4.38
C ASP A 40 -10.06 -2.11 -4.28
N ASP A 41 -9.32 -1.46 -5.17
CA ASP A 41 -7.87 -1.40 -5.12
C ASP A 41 -7.38 -0.05 -4.58
N ARG A 42 -6.42 -0.10 -3.67
CA ARG A 42 -5.82 1.11 -3.09
C ARG A 42 -4.31 1.05 -3.17
N TYR A 43 -3.74 2.11 -3.73
CA TYR A 43 -2.30 2.31 -3.89
C TYR A 43 -1.86 3.49 -3.05
N TYR A 44 -0.72 3.31 -2.36
CA TYR A 44 -0.13 4.31 -1.48
C TYR A 44 1.29 4.59 -1.92
N LYS A 45 1.63 5.88 -2.04
CA LYS A 45 2.99 6.32 -2.40
C LYS A 45 3.38 7.49 -1.52
N GLN A 46 4.45 7.35 -0.75
CA GLN A 46 5.00 8.49 -0.03
C GLN A 46 5.60 9.48 -1.05
N THR A 47 5.14 10.72 -1.01
CA THR A 47 5.57 11.81 -1.91
C THR A 47 6.46 12.82 -1.23
N ALA A 48 6.30 13.00 0.08
CA ALA A 48 7.12 13.91 0.86
C ALA A 48 7.24 13.45 2.32
N SER A 49 8.29 13.92 2.98
CA SER A 49 8.43 13.87 4.44
C SER A 49 9.18 15.10 4.92
N SER A 50 8.74 15.65 6.06
CA SER A 50 9.38 16.80 6.68
C SER A 50 9.19 16.75 8.20
N TRP A 51 10.16 17.28 8.94
CA TRP A 51 10.01 17.43 10.37
C TRP A 51 8.98 18.53 10.68
N TYR A 52 7.96 18.19 11.47
CA TYR A 52 6.99 19.15 11.98
C TYR A 52 7.52 19.84 13.23
N ALA A 53 8.03 19.04 14.18
CA ALA A 53 8.70 19.51 15.36
C ALA A 53 9.81 18.52 15.69
N SER A 54 11.00 18.97 15.98
CA SER A 54 12.11 18.08 16.34
C SER A 54 13.15 18.80 17.18
N ASP A 55 13.85 18.00 17.98
CA ASP A 55 15.11 18.38 18.60
C ASP A 55 16.25 17.58 17.96
N SER A 56 17.43 18.17 17.92
CA SER A 56 18.60 17.53 17.32
C SER A 56 19.87 17.95 18.05
N GLY A 57 20.86 17.10 18.02
CA GLY A 57 22.14 17.40 18.63
C GLY A 57 23.21 16.38 18.27
N THR A 58 24.33 16.50 18.95
CA THR A 58 25.50 15.66 18.71
C THR A 58 26.00 15.12 20.05
N LEU A 59 26.25 13.82 20.10
CA LEU A 59 26.93 13.16 21.21
C LEU A 59 28.35 12.79 20.78
N VAL A 60 29.34 13.47 21.35
CA VAL A 60 30.76 13.18 21.09
C VAL A 60 31.29 12.26 22.18
N ASN A 61 31.76 11.09 21.82
CA ASN A 61 32.39 10.14 22.71
C ASN A 61 33.92 10.12 22.50
N LYS A 62 34.67 10.71 23.43
CA LYS A 62 36.14 10.70 23.41
C LYS A 62 36.73 9.57 24.27
N SER A 63 35.90 8.76 24.94
CA SER A 63 36.35 7.68 25.82
C SER A 63 36.61 6.39 25.03
N ALA A 64 37.34 5.47 25.66
CA ALA A 64 37.63 4.13 25.12
C ALA A 64 36.43 3.17 25.22
N GLY A 65 35.36 3.54 25.94
CA GLY A 65 34.14 2.73 26.08
C GLY A 65 32.92 3.39 25.42
N THR A 66 31.84 2.63 25.28
CA THR A 66 30.55 3.14 24.84
C THR A 66 29.93 4.05 25.90
N ILE A 67 29.38 5.20 25.47
CA ILE A 67 28.61 6.09 26.35
C ILE A 67 27.17 6.19 25.88
N SER A 68 26.25 6.41 26.81
CA SER A 68 24.84 6.70 26.53
C SER A 68 24.42 7.98 27.25
N LYS A 69 23.63 8.81 26.56
CA LYS A 69 23.08 10.04 27.13
C LYS A 69 21.58 10.11 26.82
N THR A 70 20.80 10.36 27.88
CA THR A 70 19.37 10.60 27.74
C THR A 70 19.12 12.10 27.66
N TYR A 71 18.36 12.49 26.64
CA TYR A 71 17.90 13.86 26.43
C TYR A 71 16.44 13.97 26.83
N THR A 72 16.05 15.13 27.32
CA THR A 72 14.67 15.45 27.71
C THR A 72 14.29 16.78 27.04
N HIS A 73 13.16 16.81 26.38
CA HIS A 73 12.70 17.99 25.64
C HIS A 73 11.88 18.92 26.54
N SER A 74 11.93 20.21 26.21
CA SER A 74 11.26 21.27 27.01
C SER A 74 9.99 21.83 26.36
N SER A 75 9.60 21.33 25.17
CA SER A 75 8.45 21.82 24.43
C SER A 75 7.42 20.70 24.19
N THR A 76 6.15 21.09 24.05
CA THR A 76 5.06 20.15 23.72
C THR A 76 4.50 20.49 22.33
N HIS A 77 4.55 19.52 21.45
CA HIS A 77 3.98 19.60 20.10
C HIS A 77 3.08 18.40 19.85
N SER A 78 2.04 18.61 19.04
CA SER A 78 1.14 17.54 18.60
C SER A 78 0.76 17.76 17.15
N LEU A 79 0.72 16.67 16.38
CA LEU A 79 0.30 16.65 15.00
C LEU A 79 -0.70 15.50 14.81
N SER A 80 -1.85 15.81 14.27
CA SER A 80 -2.86 14.80 13.91
C SER A 80 -2.75 14.42 12.45
N THR A 81 -2.97 13.13 12.17
CA THR A 81 -3.11 12.61 10.82
C THR A 81 -4.41 13.12 10.21
N THR A 82 -4.34 13.59 8.97
CA THR A 82 -5.50 14.00 8.18
C THR A 82 -5.57 13.23 6.88
N VAL A 83 -6.77 13.01 6.39
CA VAL A 83 -7.05 12.30 5.14
C VAL A 83 -8.04 13.14 4.33
N ASP A 84 -7.81 13.28 3.04
CA ASP A 84 -8.73 14.01 2.16
C ASP A 84 -10.11 13.35 2.16
N ALA A 85 -11.16 14.17 2.31
CA ALA A 85 -12.54 13.72 2.43
C ALA A 85 -13.01 12.94 1.18
N ASP A 86 -12.51 13.32 0.00
CA ASP A 86 -12.89 12.71 -1.28
C ASP A 86 -12.50 11.22 -1.37
N LEU A 87 -11.56 10.78 -0.56
CA LEU A 87 -11.16 9.38 -0.49
C LEU A 87 -12.21 8.48 0.18
N GLY A 88 -13.17 9.05 0.94
CA GLY A 88 -14.25 8.31 1.57
C GLY A 88 -13.79 7.24 2.57
N VAL A 89 -12.61 7.39 3.14
CA VAL A 89 -12.00 6.43 4.09
C VAL A 89 -11.65 7.09 5.41
N SER A 90 -11.68 6.31 6.48
CA SER A 90 -11.33 6.82 7.81
C SER A 90 -9.81 6.96 7.98
N VAL A 91 -9.40 7.84 8.89
CA VAL A 91 -7.99 7.99 9.28
C VAL A 91 -7.41 6.66 9.76
N ASP A 92 -8.16 5.87 10.55
CA ASP A 92 -7.72 4.58 11.06
C ASP A 92 -7.39 3.59 9.95
N PHE A 93 -8.27 3.52 8.96
CA PHE A 93 -8.07 2.65 7.82
C PHE A 93 -6.80 3.02 7.04
N VAL A 94 -6.59 4.32 6.79
CA VAL A 94 -5.40 4.80 6.06
C VAL A 94 -4.13 4.52 6.87
N VAL A 95 -4.11 4.84 8.17
CA VAL A 95 -2.97 4.60 9.06
C VAL A 95 -2.59 3.11 9.06
N ALA A 96 -3.56 2.22 9.26
CA ALA A 96 -3.30 0.78 9.26
C ALA A 96 -2.78 0.27 7.90
N SER A 97 -3.40 0.72 6.80
CA SER A 97 -3.03 0.32 5.44
C SER A 97 -1.63 0.79 5.05
N VAL A 98 -1.30 2.04 5.38
CA VAL A 98 0.01 2.63 5.04
C VAL A 98 1.12 1.99 5.88
N ASN A 99 0.90 1.77 7.17
CA ASN A 99 1.86 1.08 8.04
C ASN A 99 2.16 -0.32 7.52
N SER A 100 1.12 -1.06 7.09
CA SER A 100 1.30 -2.40 6.53
C SER A 100 2.00 -2.40 5.17
N LYS A 101 1.62 -1.48 4.25
CA LYS A 101 2.12 -1.49 2.86
C LYS A 101 3.45 -0.78 2.67
N LEU A 102 3.74 0.26 3.46
CA LEU A 102 4.95 1.07 3.35
C LEU A 102 5.94 0.84 4.51
N HIS A 103 5.60 -0.04 5.47
CA HIS A 103 6.43 -0.36 6.64
C HIS A 103 6.87 0.88 7.44
N ILE A 104 5.94 1.81 7.68
CA ILE A 104 6.14 2.99 8.51
C ILE A 104 5.35 2.89 9.82
N THR A 105 5.56 3.84 10.73
CA THR A 105 4.97 3.84 12.08
C THR A 105 4.03 5.03 12.30
N ALA A 106 3.25 5.38 11.27
CA ALA A 106 2.29 6.47 11.38
C ALA A 106 1.22 6.19 12.45
N THR A 107 0.78 7.26 13.11
CA THR A 107 -0.23 7.23 14.15
C THR A 107 -1.35 8.21 13.84
N LYS A 108 -2.52 8.07 14.50
CA LYS A 108 -3.60 9.08 14.40
C LYS A 108 -3.16 10.45 14.91
N THR A 109 -2.41 10.44 15.98
CA THR A 109 -1.85 11.65 16.59
C THR A 109 -0.47 11.32 17.10
N ALA A 110 0.51 12.04 16.63
CA ALA A 110 1.85 12.03 17.18
C ALA A 110 1.98 13.20 18.17
N SER A 111 2.55 12.94 19.33
CA SER A 111 2.85 13.95 20.33
C SER A 111 4.30 13.86 20.75
N TYR A 112 4.88 15.02 20.98
CA TYR A 112 6.25 15.19 21.40
C TYR A 112 6.26 16.15 22.61
N THR A 113 6.55 15.62 23.80
CA THR A 113 6.39 16.34 25.06
C THR A 113 7.67 16.36 25.87
N THR A 114 7.75 17.24 26.84
CA THR A 114 8.89 17.37 27.79
C THR A 114 9.21 16.11 28.55
N THR A 115 8.26 15.16 28.63
CA THR A 115 8.47 13.87 29.31
C THR A 115 9.05 12.81 28.38
N THR A 116 9.13 13.07 27.08
CA THR A 116 9.73 12.15 26.11
C THR A 116 11.24 12.13 26.34
N ARG A 117 11.74 10.95 26.69
CA ARG A 117 13.17 10.70 26.87
C ARG A 117 13.69 9.94 25.68
N PHE A 118 14.70 10.49 25.04
CA PHE A 118 15.40 9.86 23.95
C PHE A 118 16.84 9.55 24.36
N THR A 119 17.26 8.29 24.25
CA THR A 119 18.61 7.87 24.63
C THR A 119 19.45 7.65 23.37
N VAL A 120 20.55 8.38 23.28
CA VAL A 120 21.56 8.24 22.22
C VAL A 120 22.74 7.46 22.80
N THR A 121 23.21 6.49 22.03
CA THR A 121 24.39 5.70 22.37
C THR A 121 25.49 5.95 21.35
N ALA A 122 26.69 6.30 21.82
CA ALA A 122 27.84 6.52 20.98
C ALA A 122 28.94 5.49 21.31
N PRO A 123 29.41 4.69 20.35
CA PRO A 123 30.59 3.83 20.50
C PRO A 123 31.84 4.62 20.87
N ALA A 124 32.89 3.90 21.30
CA ALA A 124 34.18 4.49 21.66
C ALA A 124 34.73 5.36 20.49
N HIS A 125 35.25 6.52 20.83
CA HIS A 125 35.90 7.45 19.90
C HIS A 125 35.04 7.85 18.69
N THR A 126 33.68 7.88 18.82
CA THR A 126 32.78 8.27 17.77
C THR A 126 31.98 9.53 18.10
N THR A 127 31.42 10.13 17.05
CA THR A 127 30.44 11.21 17.15
C THR A 127 29.15 10.72 16.52
N VAL A 128 28.06 10.79 17.27
CA VAL A 128 26.72 10.40 16.82
C VAL A 128 25.85 11.64 16.77
N THR A 129 25.30 11.95 15.61
CA THR A 129 24.24 12.96 15.46
C THR A 129 22.88 12.30 15.70
N TYR A 130 21.96 13.02 16.34
CA TYR A 130 20.62 12.53 16.55
C TYR A 130 19.57 13.58 16.20
N ARG A 131 18.40 13.10 15.84
CA ARG A 131 17.20 13.90 15.69
C ARG A 131 16.00 13.09 16.15
N ASP A 132 15.15 13.70 16.94
CA ASP A 132 13.96 13.07 17.53
C ASP A 132 12.78 14.07 17.47
N GLY A 133 11.57 13.57 17.23
CA GLY A 133 10.39 14.44 17.14
C GLY A 133 9.26 13.86 16.32
N ILE A 134 8.46 14.77 15.73
CA ILE A 134 7.34 14.44 14.88
C ILE A 134 7.72 14.65 13.41
N LEU A 135 7.64 13.58 12.64
CA LEU A 135 7.78 13.59 11.19
C LEU A 135 6.39 13.64 10.54
N LYS A 136 6.16 14.63 9.69
CA LYS A 136 4.98 14.71 8.82
C LYS A 136 5.30 14.01 7.51
N ARG A 137 4.51 12.98 7.13
CA ARG A 137 4.63 12.28 5.85
C ARG A 137 3.43 12.59 4.98
N THR A 138 3.65 12.89 3.71
CA THR A 138 2.58 13.06 2.73
C THR A 138 2.52 11.82 1.85
N ILE A 139 1.36 11.19 1.82
CA ILE A 139 1.09 9.98 1.05
C ILE A 139 0.06 10.30 -0.02
N ALA A 140 0.42 10.10 -1.28
CA ALA A 140 -0.57 10.06 -2.36
C ALA A 140 -1.32 8.74 -2.29
N VAL A 141 -2.64 8.82 -2.34
CA VAL A 141 -3.55 7.68 -2.32
C VAL A 141 -4.31 7.65 -3.64
N THR A 142 -4.29 6.52 -4.31
CA THR A 142 -5.15 6.25 -5.47
C THR A 142 -6.08 5.11 -5.11
N TRP A 143 -7.37 5.35 -5.24
CA TRP A 143 -8.41 4.35 -5.05
C TRP A 143 -9.12 4.07 -6.37
N ASN A 144 -9.12 2.81 -6.79
CA ASN A 144 -9.85 2.31 -7.95
C ASN A 144 -11.01 1.45 -7.46
N HIS A 145 -12.22 1.81 -7.85
CA HIS A 145 -13.42 1.00 -7.62
C HIS A 145 -13.89 0.44 -8.94
N THR A 146 -13.90 -0.89 -9.06
CA THR A 146 -14.44 -1.61 -10.21
C THR A 146 -15.91 -1.95 -9.96
N TYR A 147 -16.81 -1.50 -10.81
CA TYR A 147 -18.24 -1.81 -10.75
C TYR A 147 -18.56 -3.12 -11.46
N SER A 148 -19.74 -3.70 -11.17
CA SER A 148 -20.22 -4.95 -11.79
C SER A 148 -20.36 -4.88 -13.31
N ASN A 149 -20.47 -3.70 -13.90
CA ASN A 149 -20.49 -3.46 -15.36
C ASN A 149 -19.08 -3.27 -15.95
N CYS A 150 -18.04 -3.60 -15.21
CA CYS A 150 -16.62 -3.46 -15.59
C CYS A 150 -16.15 -2.01 -15.78
N THR A 151 -16.92 -1.01 -15.40
CA THR A 151 -16.41 0.36 -15.35
C THR A 151 -15.54 0.56 -14.10
N VAL A 152 -14.50 1.39 -14.22
CA VAL A 152 -13.61 1.72 -13.10
C VAL A 152 -13.76 3.21 -12.79
N LYS A 153 -13.99 3.51 -11.51
CA LYS A 153 -13.88 4.87 -10.97
C LYS A 153 -12.55 5.00 -10.24
N THR A 154 -11.75 5.99 -10.62
CA THR A 154 -10.51 6.32 -9.94
C THR A 154 -10.67 7.60 -9.14
N VAL A 155 -10.23 7.60 -7.89
CA VAL A 155 -10.17 8.76 -7.01
C VAL A 155 -8.72 8.94 -6.57
N HIS A 156 -8.25 10.18 -6.59
CA HIS A 156 -6.94 10.58 -6.10
C HIS A 156 -7.09 11.52 -4.91
N GLY A 157 -6.20 11.39 -3.93
CA GLY A 157 -6.16 12.28 -2.77
C GLY A 157 -4.88 12.11 -1.99
N TYR A 158 -4.79 12.82 -0.88
CA TYR A 158 -3.63 12.78 0.00
C TYR A 158 -4.00 12.42 1.42
N ALA A 159 -3.06 11.78 2.09
CA ALA A 159 -3.06 11.64 3.54
C ALA A 159 -1.79 12.30 4.09
N HIS A 160 -1.97 13.12 5.12
CA HIS A 160 -0.86 13.71 5.86
C HIS A 160 -0.75 12.98 7.19
N LEU A 161 0.27 12.14 7.31
CA LEU A 161 0.45 11.25 8.43
C LEU A 161 1.39 11.87 9.46
N ALA A 162 1.04 11.68 10.72
CA ALA A 162 1.88 12.01 11.87
C ALA A 162 2.64 10.77 12.33
N ASP A 163 3.95 10.90 12.52
CA ASP A 163 4.86 9.81 12.90
C ASP A 163 5.81 10.31 13.98
N ASN A 164 5.87 9.60 15.13
CA ASN A 164 6.92 9.82 16.11
C ASN A 164 8.19 9.11 15.61
N TYR A 165 9.19 9.86 15.26
CA TYR A 165 10.37 9.35 14.58
C TYR A 165 11.66 9.82 15.27
N SER A 166 12.57 8.87 15.47
CA SER A 166 13.89 9.14 16.02
C SER A 166 14.96 8.52 15.14
N VAL A 167 16.05 9.25 14.93
CA VAL A 167 17.21 8.78 14.18
C VAL A 167 18.48 9.19 14.89
N ALA A 168 19.45 8.28 14.92
CA ALA A 168 20.80 8.53 15.35
C ALA A 168 21.78 7.89 14.36
N SER A 169 22.83 8.62 13.98
CA SER A 169 23.83 8.21 12.97
C SER A 169 25.23 8.78 13.29
#